data_17962f7930a5b38ba5357600a4fe4086
#
_entry.id   17962f7930a5b38ba5357600a4fe4086
#
_cell.length_a   1.000
_cell.length_b   1.000
_cell.length_c   1.000
_cell.angle_alpha   90.00
_cell.angle_beta   90.00
_cell.angle_gamma   90.00
#
_symmetry.space_group_name_H-M   'P 1'
#
loop_
_entity.id
_entity.type
_entity.pdbx_description
1 polymer ?
#
loop_
_entity_poly.entity_id
_entity_poly.type
_entity_poly.pdbx_seq_one_letter_code
_entity_poly.pdbx_strand_id
1 'polypeptide(L)'
;MIIYNKFDSLLKEKGIGKTELQKKLEISPSTMANFGKNKYVALAVIDKICGELHCQPGDIMEWVEDADKAELASIEAQIAELEAKKKQLQQK
;
A
#
# COMPACT_ATOMS: atom_id res chain seq x y z
N MET A 1 -0.57 -11.39 1.37
CA MET A 1 0.19 -10.45 2.23
C MET A 1 -0.32 -9.02 2.07
N ILE A 2 -0.09 -8.20 3.06
CA ILE A 2 -0.44 -6.79 3.00
C ILE A 2 0.74 -6.00 2.44
N ILE A 3 0.47 -5.13 1.48
CA ILE A 3 1.48 -4.23 0.92
C ILE A 3 0.98 -2.79 1.00
N TYR A 4 1.91 -1.84 0.93
CA TYR A 4 1.61 -0.42 1.15
C TYR A 4 2.03 0.45 -0.04
N ASN A 5 1.99 -0.09 -1.25
CA ASN A 5 2.43 0.66 -2.43
C ASN A 5 1.59 1.92 -2.67
N LYS A 6 0.31 1.85 -2.32
CA LYS A 6 -0.59 2.98 -2.49
C LYS A 6 -0.26 4.14 -1.57
N PHE A 7 0.36 3.86 -0.43
CA PHE A 7 0.70 4.88 0.54
C PHE A 7 1.68 5.91 -0.03
N ASP A 8 2.71 5.45 -0.73
CA ASP A 8 3.68 6.36 -1.35
C ASP A 8 3.01 7.26 -2.39
N SER A 9 2.14 6.68 -3.21
CA SER A 9 1.41 7.44 -4.21
C SER A 9 0.49 8.47 -3.58
N LEU A 10 -0.17 8.10 -2.49
CA LEU A 10 -1.06 8.99 -1.75
C LEU A 10 -0.29 10.17 -1.17
N LEU A 11 0.87 9.93 -0.59
CA LEU A 11 1.70 10.98 -0.03
C LEU A 11 2.18 11.95 -1.11
N LYS A 12 2.57 11.43 -2.26
CA LYS A 12 2.96 12.28 -3.40
C LYS A 12 1.80 13.14 -3.87
N GLU A 13 0.63 12.54 -3.99
CA GLU A 13 -0.56 13.24 -4.42
C GLU A 13 -0.91 14.38 -3.47
N LYS A 14 -0.75 14.16 -2.18
CA LYS A 14 -1.05 15.17 -1.16
C LYS A 14 0.11 16.11 -0.87
N GLY A 15 1.29 15.86 -1.44
CA GLY A 15 2.45 16.72 -1.25
C GLY A 15 3.04 16.66 0.15
N ILE A 16 2.92 15.51 0.82
CA ILE A 16 3.39 15.31 2.19
C ILE A 16 4.55 14.33 2.21
N GLY A 17 5.64 14.67 2.91
CA GLY A 17 6.77 13.78 3.08
C GLY A 17 6.53 12.76 4.19
N LYS A 18 7.12 11.58 4.05
CA LYS A 18 7.00 10.54 5.08
C LYS A 18 7.55 10.99 6.43
N THR A 19 8.68 11.68 6.43
CA THR A 19 9.31 12.18 7.66
C THR A 19 8.41 13.20 8.33
N GLU A 20 7.82 14.07 7.55
CA GLU A 20 6.91 15.09 8.06
C GLU A 20 5.69 14.44 8.71
N LEU A 21 5.10 13.47 8.04
CA LEU A 21 3.94 12.75 8.56
C LEU A 21 4.30 11.98 9.83
N GLN A 22 5.46 11.33 9.83
CA GLN A 22 5.95 10.58 10.98
C GLN A 22 6.05 11.47 12.22
N LYS A 23 6.63 12.64 12.07
CA LYS A 23 6.80 13.57 13.18
C LYS A 23 5.46 14.10 13.65
N LYS A 24 4.60 14.44 12.74
CA LYS A 24 3.30 15.02 13.06
C LYS A 24 2.41 14.03 13.83
N LEU A 25 2.45 12.78 13.46
CA LEU A 25 1.62 11.74 14.07
C LEU A 25 2.33 10.98 15.18
N GLU A 26 3.59 11.35 15.47
CA GLU A 26 4.40 10.70 16.49
C GLU A 26 4.53 9.19 16.26
N ILE A 27 4.73 8.81 15.01
CA ILE A 27 4.95 7.42 14.62
C ILE A 27 6.43 7.10 14.73
N SER A 28 6.77 5.95 15.27
CA SER A 28 8.17 5.57 15.43
C SER A 28 8.85 5.36 14.06
N PRO A 29 10.16 5.64 13.94
CA PRO A 29 10.88 5.41 12.69
C PRO A 29 10.82 3.97 12.23
N SER A 30 10.85 3.01 13.16
CA SER A 30 10.75 1.60 12.80
C SER A 30 9.39 1.25 12.22
N THR A 31 8.33 1.85 12.72
CA THR A 31 6.99 1.65 12.19
C THR A 31 6.89 2.22 10.77
N MET A 32 7.43 3.42 10.55
CA MET A 32 7.44 4.01 9.22
C MET A 32 8.25 3.16 8.23
N ALA A 33 9.36 2.58 8.70
CA ALA A 33 10.16 1.69 7.86
C ALA A 33 9.39 0.44 7.44
N ASN A 34 8.46 -0.02 8.27
CA ASN A 34 7.66 -1.19 7.96
C ASN A 34 6.80 -0.99 6.71
N PHE A 35 6.36 0.22 6.43
CA PHE A 35 5.64 0.52 5.19
C PHE A 35 6.49 0.24 3.95
N GLY A 36 7.76 0.58 4.00
CA GLY A 36 8.67 0.33 2.88
C GLY A 36 9.07 -1.14 2.74
N LYS A 37 8.94 -1.91 3.82
CA LYS A 37 9.31 -3.32 3.83
C LYS A 37 8.11 -4.24 3.72
N ASN A 38 6.92 -3.69 3.58
CA ASN A 38 5.67 -4.44 3.56
C ASN A 38 5.49 -5.34 4.78
N LYS A 39 5.91 -4.84 5.94
CA LYS A 39 5.70 -5.53 7.21
C LYS A 39 4.41 -5.01 7.86
N TYR A 40 3.88 -5.79 8.77
CA TYR A 40 2.62 -5.41 9.42
C TYR A 40 2.79 -4.17 10.28
N VAL A 41 1.78 -3.32 10.21
CA VAL A 41 1.70 -2.09 10.97
C VAL A 41 0.41 -2.14 11.79
N ALA A 42 0.46 -1.66 13.03
CA ALA A 42 -0.72 -1.65 13.88
C ALA A 42 -1.83 -0.81 13.26
N LEU A 43 -3.06 -1.29 13.36
CA LEU A 43 -4.22 -0.57 12.84
C LEU A 43 -4.37 0.80 13.47
N ALA A 44 -3.90 0.97 14.71
CA ALA A 44 -3.92 2.27 15.38
C ALA A 44 -3.10 3.31 14.59
N VAL A 45 -2.01 2.88 13.98
CA VAL A 45 -1.20 3.76 13.13
C VAL A 45 -1.95 4.09 11.84
N ILE A 46 -2.58 3.10 11.24
CA ILE A 46 -3.39 3.30 10.03
C ILE A 46 -4.53 4.28 10.33
N ASP A 47 -5.15 4.15 11.48
CA ASP A 47 -6.22 5.05 11.93
C ASP A 47 -5.74 6.50 12.00
N LYS A 48 -4.56 6.74 12.59
CA LYS A 48 -3.97 8.06 12.69
C LYS A 48 -3.72 8.67 11.30
N ILE A 49 -3.18 7.86 10.39
CA ILE A 49 -2.89 8.31 9.04
C ILE A 49 -4.17 8.65 8.29
N CYS A 50 -5.18 7.82 8.41
CA CYS A 50 -6.47 8.07 7.79
C CYS A 50 -7.09 9.37 8.29
N GLY A 51 -6.99 9.62 9.59
CA GLY A 51 -7.50 10.85 10.18
C GLY A 51 -6.77 12.09 9.69
N GLU A 52 -5.45 11.99 9.52
CA GLU A 52 -4.64 13.11 9.06
C GLU A 52 -4.84 13.40 7.57
N LEU A 53 -4.88 12.36 6.76
CA LEU A 53 -4.94 12.50 5.31
C LEU A 53 -6.37 12.45 4.76
N HIS A 54 -7.35 12.23 5.63
CA HIS A 54 -8.75 12.10 5.25
C HIS A 54 -8.93 11.04 4.15
N CYS A 55 -8.37 9.86 4.40
CA CYS A 55 -8.42 8.75 3.46
C CYS A 55 -8.92 7.48 4.14
N GLN A 56 -9.12 6.45 3.38
CA GLN A 56 -9.54 5.15 3.86
C GLN A 56 -8.36 4.21 3.98
N PRO A 57 -8.43 3.17 4.83
CA PRO A 57 -7.35 2.18 4.93
C PRO A 57 -6.98 1.57 3.59
N GLY A 58 -7.95 1.37 2.71
CA GLY A 58 -7.70 0.84 1.37
C GLY A 58 -6.91 1.77 0.46
N ASP A 59 -6.76 3.04 0.85
CA ASP A 59 -5.92 3.99 0.12
C ASP A 59 -4.46 3.89 0.55
N ILE A 60 -4.19 3.23 1.67
CA ILE A 60 -2.86 3.09 2.25
C ILE A 60 -2.31 1.69 2.00
N MET A 61 -3.14 0.67 2.16
CA MET A 61 -2.72 -0.72 2.10
C MET A 61 -3.68 -1.55 1.26
N GLU A 62 -3.17 -2.67 0.78
CA GLU A 62 -3.98 -3.63 0.05
C GLU A 62 -3.47 -5.02 0.31
N TRP A 63 -4.34 -6.02 0.10
CA TRP A 63 -3.94 -7.41 0.22
C TRP A 63 -3.63 -7.96 -1.16
N VAL A 64 -2.50 -8.66 -1.26
CA VAL A 64 -2.14 -9.38 -2.48
C VAL A 64 -1.78 -10.80 -2.12
N GLU A 65 -1.73 -11.65 -3.11
CA GLU A 65 -1.29 -13.01 -2.88
C GLU A 65 0.15 -13.00 -2.41
N ASP A 66 0.57 -14.13 -1.93
CA ASP A 66 1.88 -14.46 -1.43
C ASP A 66 3.02 -13.54 -1.89
N ALA A 67 3.93 -13.24 -0.99
CA ALA A 67 5.06 -12.35 -1.26
C ALA A 67 5.87 -12.76 -2.48
N ASP A 68 6.09 -14.06 -2.64
CA ASP A 68 6.86 -14.57 -3.77
C ASP A 68 6.17 -14.27 -5.08
N LYS A 69 4.86 -14.43 -5.13
CA LYS A 69 4.09 -14.10 -6.31
C LYS A 69 4.04 -12.60 -6.52
N ALA A 70 4.00 -11.82 -5.46
CA ALA A 70 3.99 -10.37 -5.57
C ALA A 70 5.30 -9.84 -6.14
N GLU A 71 6.43 -10.45 -5.77
CA GLU A 71 7.73 -10.07 -6.30
C GLU A 71 7.93 -10.49 -7.74
N LEU A 72 7.59 -11.73 -8.04
CA LEU A 72 7.60 -12.19 -9.43
C LEU A 72 6.60 -11.40 -10.25
N ALA A 73 5.61 -10.94 -9.59
CA ALA A 73 4.46 -10.36 -10.19
C ALA A 73 4.58 -8.87 -10.41
N SER A 74 5.57 -8.21 -9.85
CA SER A 74 5.63 -6.75 -10.00
C SER A 74 5.72 -6.33 -11.45
N ILE A 75 6.23 -7.20 -12.31
CA ILE A 75 6.33 -6.92 -13.73
C ILE A 75 5.39 -7.81 -14.52
N GLU A 76 5.46 -9.10 -14.30
CA GLU A 76 4.68 -10.06 -15.07
C GLU A 76 3.22 -10.11 -14.67
N ALA A 77 2.92 -9.84 -13.42
CA ALA A 77 1.55 -9.95 -12.95
C ALA A 77 0.66 -8.82 -13.40
N GLN A 78 1.20 -7.65 -13.62
CA GLN A 78 0.36 -6.61 -14.18
C GLN A 78 -0.13 -6.98 -15.56
N ILE A 79 0.73 -7.61 -16.34
CA ILE A 79 0.37 -8.05 -17.66
C ILE A 79 -0.54 -9.28 -17.59
N ALA A 80 -0.16 -10.25 -16.78
CA ALA A 80 -0.95 -11.48 -16.62
C ALA A 80 -2.31 -11.21 -15.99
N GLU A 81 -2.37 -10.28 -15.04
CA GLU A 81 -3.63 -9.91 -14.42
C GLU A 81 -4.58 -9.24 -15.40
N LEU A 82 -4.05 -8.37 -16.24
CA LEU A 82 -4.85 -7.74 -17.28
C LEU A 82 -5.34 -8.77 -18.31
N GLU A 83 -4.48 -9.69 -18.67
CA GLU A 83 -4.85 -10.74 -19.61
C GLU A 83 -5.89 -11.69 -19.02
N ALA A 84 -5.73 -12.03 -17.74
CA ALA A 84 -6.70 -12.88 -17.06
C ALA A 84 -8.07 -12.21 -16.96
N LYS A 85 -8.08 -10.92 -16.67
CA LYS A 85 -9.32 -10.17 -16.64
C LYS A 85 -9.97 -10.08 -18.01
N LYS A 86 -9.18 -9.89 -19.05
CA LYS A 86 -9.69 -9.88 -20.41
C LYS A 86 -10.31 -11.23 -20.77
N LYS A 87 -9.64 -12.32 -20.43
CA LYS A 87 -10.16 -13.65 -20.70
C LYS A 87 -11.45 -13.91 -19.97
N GLN A 88 -11.53 -13.51 -18.71
CA GLN A 88 -12.76 -13.67 -17.95
C GLN A 88 -13.91 -12.88 -18.54
N LEU A 89 -13.64 -11.67 -18.98
CA LEU A 89 -14.64 -10.83 -19.61
C LEU A 89 -15.06 -11.38 -20.96
N GLN A 90 -14.12 -11.96 -21.70
CA GLN A 90 -14.42 -12.55 -23.00
C GLN A 90 -15.19 -13.86 -22.91
N GLN A 91 -15.01 -14.59 -21.82
CA GLN A 91 -15.70 -15.85 -21.60
C GLN A 91 -17.13 -15.67 -21.12
N LYS A 92 -17.48 -14.48 -20.78
CA LYS A 92 -18.83 -14.15 -20.37
C LYS A 92 -19.58 -13.44 -21.48
#